data_fadafa6ff345bf289a20808ce61ab947
#
_entry.id   fadafa6ff345bf289a20808ce61ab947
#
_cell.length_a   1.000
_cell.length_b   1.000
_cell.length_c   1.000
_cell.angle_alpha   90.00
_cell.angle_beta   90.00
_cell.angle_gamma   90.00
#
_symmetry.space_group_name_H-M   'P 1'
#
loop_
_entity.id
_entity.type
_entity.pdbx_description
1 polymer ?
#
loop_
_entity_poly.entity_id
_entity_poly.type
_entity_poly.pdbx_seq_one_letter_code
_entity_poly.pdbx_strand_id
1 'polypeptide(L)'
;MELRDYGQMLRRRGWIILAVAVIAAISAFVFSRFLVTPAYRSEVLLSVLSTRTADYGSNLGAKGVVNNFAETIRQDDALAAQVADRLKLDLPPDTIKGRIQVDPDELNVTIRIRAEDGDPIIAKNIAQTYAQAFVEQRDIANQQMDQRDRVEVRILRNARDGDRFKPQTRTNTLAGLAVGALLGLLVVFALEYASAGTIRTASDIERYIGAPVLGMIPPAEGASPRRQAAGQGRESGARATP
;
A
#
# COMPACT_ATOMS: atom_id res chain seq x y z
N MET A 1 -30.20 -19.21 -12.84
CA MET A 1 -29.40 -18.09 -13.37
C MET A 1 -28.30 -18.66 -14.22
N GLU A 2 -28.33 -18.41 -15.51
CA GLU A 2 -27.33 -18.94 -16.45
C GLU A 2 -26.12 -17.97 -16.52
N LEU A 3 -24.93 -18.50 -16.87
CA LEU A 3 -23.70 -17.70 -17.03
C LEU A 3 -23.87 -16.48 -17.96
N ARG A 4 -24.81 -16.55 -18.88
CA ARG A 4 -25.19 -15.45 -19.79
C ARG A 4 -25.81 -14.26 -19.07
N ASP A 5 -26.54 -14.48 -17.99
CA ASP A 5 -27.24 -13.42 -17.23
C ASP A 5 -26.20 -12.53 -16.51
N TYR A 6 -25.10 -13.15 -16.00
CA TYR A 6 -23.99 -12.40 -15.37
C TYR A 6 -23.25 -11.50 -16.37
N GLY A 7 -23.07 -11.97 -17.62
CA GLY A 7 -22.45 -11.16 -18.66
C GLY A 7 -23.26 -9.92 -19.06
N GLN A 8 -24.57 -10.08 -19.18
CA GLN A 8 -25.48 -8.94 -19.48
C GLN A 8 -25.57 -7.95 -18.31
N MET A 9 -25.63 -8.44 -17.09
CA MET A 9 -25.62 -7.63 -15.88
C MET A 9 -24.33 -6.80 -15.78
N LEU A 10 -23.17 -7.43 -16.02
CA LEU A 10 -21.86 -6.76 -15.98
C LEU A 10 -21.75 -5.70 -17.07
N ARG A 11 -22.28 -5.96 -18.28
CA ARG A 11 -22.29 -4.97 -19.37
C ARG A 11 -23.21 -3.80 -19.10
N ARG A 12 -24.32 -4.02 -18.42
CA ARG A 12 -25.34 -2.98 -18.12
C ARG A 12 -24.96 -2.10 -16.94
N ARG A 13 -24.32 -2.67 -15.91
CA ARG A 13 -23.97 -1.99 -14.64
C ARG A 13 -22.46 -1.93 -14.36
N GLY A 14 -21.62 -2.39 -15.28
CA GLY A 14 -20.16 -2.40 -15.12
C GLY A 14 -19.56 -1.01 -14.89
N TRP A 15 -20.21 0.04 -15.39
CA TRP A 15 -19.78 1.41 -15.12
C TRP A 15 -19.83 1.77 -13.62
N ILE A 16 -20.75 1.15 -12.84
CA ILE A 16 -20.84 1.35 -11.37
C ILE A 16 -19.60 0.75 -10.70
N ILE A 17 -19.21 -0.46 -11.13
CA ILE A 17 -17.99 -1.10 -10.63
C ILE A 17 -16.78 -0.21 -10.92
N LEU A 18 -16.67 0.29 -12.15
CA LEU A 18 -15.59 1.18 -12.56
C LEU A 18 -15.60 2.48 -11.74
N ALA A 19 -16.77 3.11 -11.55
CA ALA A 19 -16.90 4.34 -10.78
C ALA A 19 -16.45 4.13 -9.31
N VAL A 20 -16.93 3.06 -8.66
CA VAL A 20 -16.56 2.74 -7.27
C VAL A 20 -15.07 2.43 -7.17
N ALA A 21 -14.51 1.66 -8.12
CA ALA A 21 -13.10 1.35 -8.17
C ALA A 21 -12.23 2.61 -8.34
N VAL A 22 -12.61 3.52 -9.23
CA VAL A 22 -11.89 4.78 -9.45
C VAL A 22 -11.97 5.69 -8.22
N ILE A 23 -13.14 5.82 -7.60
CA ILE A 23 -13.30 6.61 -6.37
C ILE A 23 -12.41 6.05 -5.26
N ALA A 24 -12.42 4.73 -5.06
CA ALA A 24 -11.57 4.08 -4.06
C ALA A 24 -10.08 4.26 -4.36
N ALA A 25 -9.67 4.16 -5.64
CA ALA A 25 -8.29 4.40 -6.06
C ALA A 25 -7.85 5.85 -5.80
N ILE A 26 -8.70 6.83 -6.13
CA ILE A 26 -8.43 8.25 -5.87
C ILE A 26 -8.33 8.50 -4.37
N SER A 27 -9.24 7.96 -3.57
CA SER A 27 -9.22 8.08 -2.11
C SER A 27 -7.93 7.49 -1.52
N ALA A 28 -7.54 6.29 -1.96
CA ALA A 28 -6.30 5.64 -1.55
C ALA A 28 -5.05 6.44 -1.98
N PHE A 29 -5.06 7.03 -3.17
CA PHE A 29 -3.99 7.89 -3.65
C PHE A 29 -3.85 9.16 -2.78
N VAL A 30 -4.95 9.87 -2.55
CA VAL A 30 -4.98 11.10 -1.75
C VAL A 30 -4.52 10.79 -0.32
N PHE A 31 -5.07 9.75 0.30
CA PHE A 31 -4.66 9.32 1.63
C PHE A 31 -3.17 9.01 1.68
N SER A 32 -2.68 8.17 0.77
CA SER A 32 -1.28 7.76 0.72
C SER A 32 -0.33 8.93 0.45
N ARG A 33 -0.74 9.93 -0.35
CA ARG A 33 0.13 11.03 -0.76
C ARG A 33 0.21 12.17 0.27
N PHE A 34 -0.90 12.43 0.98
CA PHE A 34 -1.05 13.62 1.81
C PHE A 34 -1.13 13.32 3.31
N LEU A 35 -1.66 12.16 3.70
CA LEU A 35 -1.83 11.82 5.11
C LEU A 35 -0.73 10.92 5.67
N VAL A 36 -0.01 10.18 4.81
CA VAL A 36 1.07 9.29 5.27
C VAL A 36 2.38 10.08 5.30
N THR A 37 3.00 10.15 6.47
CA THR A 37 4.33 10.77 6.64
C THR A 37 5.37 10.01 5.83
N PRO A 38 6.25 10.72 5.09
CA PRO A 38 7.32 10.07 4.36
C PRO A 38 8.31 9.43 5.33
N ALA A 39 8.78 8.24 5.00
CA ALA A 39 9.89 7.59 5.67
C ALA A 39 10.96 7.23 4.66
N TYR A 40 12.19 7.50 5.05
CA TYR A 40 13.38 7.22 4.26
C TYR A 40 14.12 6.04 4.86
N ARG A 41 14.72 5.22 4.01
CA ARG A 41 15.49 4.06 4.41
C ARG A 41 16.88 4.16 3.85
N SER A 42 17.87 3.97 4.72
CA SER A 42 19.28 3.84 4.36
C SER A 42 19.80 2.48 4.76
N GLU A 43 20.79 1.95 4.06
CA GLU A 43 21.37 0.65 4.33
C GLU A 43 22.90 0.66 4.33
N VAL A 44 23.47 -0.13 5.23
CA VAL A 44 24.90 -0.48 5.29
C VAL A 44 25.04 -1.97 5.11
N LEU A 45 26.09 -2.41 4.44
CA LEU A 45 26.41 -3.82 4.27
C LEU A 45 27.73 -4.13 5.01
N LEU A 46 27.67 -5.07 5.93
CA LEU A 46 28.81 -5.62 6.64
C LEU A 46 29.20 -6.97 6.04
N SER A 47 30.49 -7.23 5.92
CA SER A 47 31.05 -8.56 5.62
C SER A 47 31.59 -9.18 6.88
N VAL A 48 31.31 -10.45 7.09
CA VAL A 48 31.83 -11.22 8.24
C VAL A 48 32.83 -12.22 7.72
N LEU A 49 34.09 -12.06 8.14
CA LEU A 49 35.21 -12.88 7.71
C LEU A 49 35.70 -13.70 8.90
N SER A 50 35.55 -15.01 8.85
CA SER A 50 36.14 -15.90 9.84
C SER A 50 37.59 -16.26 9.45
N THR A 51 38.51 -16.18 10.38
CA THR A 51 39.90 -16.55 10.17
C THR A 51 40.11 -18.07 9.99
N ARG A 52 39.10 -18.86 10.41
CA ARG A 52 39.05 -20.30 10.14
C ARG A 52 38.65 -20.56 8.69
N THR A 53 39.62 -20.48 7.81
CA THR A 53 39.43 -20.83 6.40
C THR A 53 39.55 -22.31 6.15
N ALA A 54 38.68 -22.80 5.25
CA ALA A 54 38.87 -23.96 4.37
C ALA A 54 38.37 -25.36 4.79
N ASP A 55 37.51 -25.51 5.77
CA ASP A 55 36.81 -26.78 5.96
C ASP A 55 35.33 -26.66 5.69
N TYR A 56 34.68 -27.71 5.15
CA TYR A 56 33.24 -27.77 4.89
C TYR A 56 32.40 -27.46 6.16
N GLY A 57 32.94 -27.74 7.33
CA GLY A 57 32.41 -27.32 8.64
C GLY A 57 32.48 -25.82 8.90
N SER A 58 33.41 -25.08 8.26
CA SER A 58 33.58 -23.64 8.46
C SER A 58 32.45 -22.83 7.79
N ASN A 59 31.86 -23.32 6.70
CA ASN A 59 30.71 -22.67 6.05
C ASN A 59 29.46 -22.71 6.92
N LEU A 60 29.20 -23.82 7.63
CA LEU A 60 28.11 -23.93 8.60
C LEU A 60 28.38 -23.06 9.83
N GLY A 61 29.65 -22.99 10.28
CA GLY A 61 30.06 -22.10 11.35
C GLY A 61 29.89 -20.62 10.99
N ALA A 62 30.28 -20.22 9.78
CA ALA A 62 30.16 -18.85 9.29
C ALA A 62 28.68 -18.38 9.24
N LYS A 63 27.76 -19.25 8.80
CA LYS A 63 26.33 -18.98 8.81
C LYS A 63 25.80 -18.75 10.23
N GLY A 64 26.19 -19.58 11.20
CA GLY A 64 25.83 -19.43 12.59
C GLY A 64 26.31 -18.10 13.17
N VAL A 65 27.55 -17.70 12.83
CA VAL A 65 28.15 -16.43 13.29
C VAL A 65 27.39 -15.23 12.73
N VAL A 66 27.01 -15.23 11.45
CA VAL A 66 26.24 -14.15 10.82
C VAL A 66 24.89 -13.97 11.50
N ASN A 67 24.18 -15.07 11.79
CA ASN A 67 22.91 -15.02 12.49
C ASN A 67 23.05 -14.51 13.94
N ASN A 68 24.05 -15.01 14.66
CA ASN A 68 24.32 -14.55 16.03
C ASN A 68 24.67 -13.06 16.07
N PHE A 69 25.48 -12.58 15.14
CA PHE A 69 25.82 -11.16 15.08
C PHE A 69 24.64 -10.30 14.70
N ALA A 70 23.81 -10.75 13.75
CA ALA A 70 22.58 -10.04 13.41
C ALA A 70 21.63 -9.94 14.62
N GLU A 71 21.53 -11.00 15.41
CA GLU A 71 20.73 -11.01 16.62
C GLU A 71 21.33 -10.13 17.72
N THR A 72 22.65 -10.16 17.91
CA THR A 72 23.35 -9.26 18.82
C THR A 72 23.07 -7.80 18.46
N ILE A 73 23.20 -7.42 17.19
CA ILE A 73 22.95 -6.03 16.73
C ILE A 73 21.49 -5.62 17.02
N ARG A 74 20.53 -6.54 16.89
CA ARG A 74 19.11 -6.24 17.17
C ARG A 74 18.82 -6.03 18.66
N GLN A 75 19.47 -6.81 19.52
CA GLN A 75 19.10 -6.88 20.94
C GLN A 75 19.99 -6.03 21.83
N ASP A 76 21.16 -5.60 21.39
CA ASP A 76 22.15 -4.88 22.22
C ASP A 76 21.68 -3.45 22.53
N ASP A 77 21.20 -3.25 23.76
CA ASP A 77 20.81 -1.94 24.28
C ASP A 77 21.98 -0.98 24.43
N ALA A 78 23.17 -1.51 24.78
CA ALA A 78 24.36 -0.68 24.93
C ALA A 78 24.81 -0.12 23.58
N LEU A 79 24.74 -0.93 22.53
CA LEU A 79 25.02 -0.48 21.16
C LEU A 79 24.02 0.60 20.72
N ALA A 80 22.74 0.40 21.00
CA ALA A 80 21.70 1.39 20.67
C ALA A 80 21.91 2.70 21.43
N ALA A 81 22.21 2.63 22.72
CA ALA A 81 22.51 3.81 23.53
C ALA A 81 23.75 4.57 23.01
N GLN A 82 24.82 3.84 22.67
CA GLN A 82 26.02 4.44 22.09
C GLN A 82 25.75 5.17 20.77
N VAL A 83 24.86 4.62 19.93
CA VAL A 83 24.45 5.26 18.67
C VAL A 83 23.66 6.52 18.94
N ALA A 84 22.70 6.48 19.90
CA ALA A 84 21.93 7.66 20.31
C ALA A 84 22.85 8.79 20.79
N ASP A 85 23.82 8.47 21.65
CA ASP A 85 24.76 9.44 22.19
C ASP A 85 25.67 10.03 21.11
N ARG A 86 26.22 9.22 20.21
CA ARG A 86 27.08 9.69 19.11
C ARG A 86 26.36 10.64 18.16
N LEU A 87 25.07 10.34 17.91
CA LEU A 87 24.23 11.16 17.02
C LEU A 87 23.53 12.31 17.75
N LYS A 88 23.71 12.41 19.09
CA LYS A 88 23.02 13.38 19.96
C LYS A 88 21.49 13.35 19.77
N LEU A 89 20.96 12.13 19.59
CA LEU A 89 19.53 11.92 19.51
C LEU A 89 19.00 11.71 20.93
N ASP A 90 18.09 12.58 21.36
CA ASP A 90 17.42 12.42 22.66
C ASP A 90 16.30 11.36 22.55
N LEU A 91 16.70 10.12 22.30
CA LEU A 91 15.81 9.00 22.07
C LEU A 91 16.24 7.80 22.93
N PRO A 92 15.30 7.10 23.57
CA PRO A 92 15.62 5.88 24.31
C PRO A 92 16.13 4.78 23.36
N PRO A 93 17.01 3.88 23.87
CA PRO A 93 17.60 2.79 23.07
C PRO A 93 16.56 1.95 22.32
N ASP A 94 15.43 1.66 22.93
CA ASP A 94 14.36 0.88 22.31
C ASP A 94 13.77 1.58 21.08
N THR A 95 13.65 2.90 21.10
CA THR A 95 13.21 3.67 19.93
C THR A 95 14.21 3.59 18.80
N ILE A 96 15.50 3.65 19.10
CA ILE A 96 16.59 3.50 18.12
C ILE A 96 16.55 2.08 17.53
N LYS A 97 16.42 1.04 18.37
CA LYS A 97 16.27 -0.36 17.91
C LYS A 97 15.05 -0.54 17.01
N GLY A 98 13.93 0.11 17.35
CA GLY A 98 12.71 0.06 16.53
C GLY A 98 12.85 0.70 15.14
N ARG A 99 13.88 1.53 14.94
CA ARG A 99 14.17 2.17 13.65
C ARG A 99 15.12 1.38 12.77
N ILE A 100 15.73 0.31 13.29
CA ILE A 100 16.65 -0.53 12.52
C ILE A 100 16.04 -1.87 12.18
N GLN A 101 16.43 -2.38 11.04
CA GLN A 101 16.18 -3.75 10.61
C GLN A 101 17.51 -4.38 10.22
N VAL A 102 17.78 -5.56 10.76
CA VAL A 102 19.04 -6.28 10.52
C VAL A 102 18.73 -7.59 9.81
N ASP A 103 19.27 -7.76 8.62
CA ASP A 103 19.04 -8.95 7.81
C ASP A 103 20.37 -9.68 7.58
N PRO A 104 20.52 -10.89 8.12
CA PRO A 104 21.66 -11.75 7.80
C PRO A 104 21.49 -12.36 6.41
N ASP A 105 22.56 -12.39 5.64
CA ASP A 105 22.67 -13.13 4.39
C ASP A 105 23.70 -14.25 4.55
N GLU A 106 23.19 -15.44 4.81
CA GLU A 106 24.02 -16.64 5.06
C GLU A 106 24.81 -17.11 3.83
N LEU A 107 24.30 -16.80 2.63
CA LEU A 107 24.95 -17.23 1.39
C LEU A 107 26.19 -16.40 1.10
N ASN A 108 26.10 -15.10 1.33
CA ASN A 108 27.18 -14.17 1.08
C ASN A 108 28.01 -13.84 2.34
N VAL A 109 27.65 -14.42 3.49
CA VAL A 109 28.26 -14.16 4.80
C VAL A 109 28.29 -12.66 5.09
N THR A 110 27.19 -12.00 4.90
CA THR A 110 27.03 -10.56 5.09
C THR A 110 25.83 -10.23 6.00
N ILE A 111 25.90 -9.05 6.63
CA ILE A 111 24.81 -8.50 7.44
C ILE A 111 24.41 -7.16 6.85
N ARG A 112 23.14 -7.00 6.56
CA ARG A 112 22.59 -5.73 6.10
C ARG A 112 21.87 -5.04 7.26
N ILE A 113 22.33 -3.84 7.60
CA ILE A 113 21.67 -2.99 8.58
C ILE A 113 20.91 -1.91 7.81
N ARG A 114 19.60 -1.87 7.97
CA ARG A 114 18.72 -0.85 7.40
C ARG A 114 18.20 0.03 8.52
N ALA A 115 18.26 1.34 8.35
CA ALA A 115 17.65 2.30 9.27
C ALA A 115 16.55 3.08 8.56
N GLU A 116 15.45 3.33 9.27
CA GLU A 116 14.30 4.09 8.80
C GLU A 116 14.10 5.34 9.65
N ASP A 117 13.96 6.49 9.00
CA ASP A 117 13.64 7.75 9.67
C ASP A 117 12.81 8.67 8.77
N GLY A 118 12.22 9.71 9.35
CA GLY A 118 11.56 10.78 8.61
C GLY A 118 12.51 11.68 7.82
N ASP A 119 13.80 11.68 8.18
CA ASP A 119 14.86 12.43 7.52
C ASP A 119 15.86 11.48 6.86
N PRO A 120 16.18 11.66 5.56
CA PRO A 120 17.12 10.80 4.83
C PRO A 120 18.54 10.83 5.40
N ILE A 121 18.96 11.97 5.96
CA ILE A 121 20.30 12.13 6.54
C ILE A 121 20.39 11.43 7.90
N ILE A 122 19.33 11.53 8.70
CA ILE A 122 19.25 10.83 10.01
C ILE A 122 19.23 9.32 9.78
N ALA A 123 18.43 8.82 8.84
CA ALA A 123 18.39 7.40 8.48
C ALA A 123 19.79 6.88 8.07
N LYS A 124 20.52 7.63 7.24
CA LYS A 124 21.90 7.33 6.87
C LYS A 124 22.82 7.29 8.08
N ASN A 125 22.76 8.33 8.92
CA ASN A 125 23.64 8.44 10.08
C ASN A 125 23.40 7.31 11.09
N ILE A 126 22.14 6.95 11.33
CA ILE A 126 21.79 5.82 12.19
C ILE A 126 22.41 4.52 11.63
N ALA A 127 22.16 4.20 10.35
CA ALA A 127 22.68 2.97 9.74
C ALA A 127 24.21 2.92 9.79
N GLN A 128 24.88 4.03 9.43
CA GLN A 128 26.33 4.12 9.41
C GLN A 128 26.96 4.02 10.80
N THR A 129 26.39 4.75 11.78
CA THR A 129 26.92 4.75 13.15
C THR A 129 26.70 3.40 13.82
N TYR A 130 25.58 2.71 13.57
CA TYR A 130 25.36 1.35 14.03
C TYR A 130 26.42 0.38 13.51
N ALA A 131 26.70 0.44 12.21
CA ALA A 131 27.71 -0.41 11.60
C ALA A 131 29.10 -0.14 12.17
N GLN A 132 29.48 1.13 12.34
CA GLN A 132 30.78 1.53 12.91
C GLN A 132 30.91 1.10 14.37
N ALA A 133 29.89 1.36 15.20
CA ALA A 133 29.92 0.98 16.61
C ALA A 133 30.02 -0.54 16.79
N PHE A 134 29.32 -1.31 15.95
CA PHE A 134 29.41 -2.77 15.98
C PHE A 134 30.81 -3.28 15.54
N VAL A 135 31.38 -2.72 14.48
CA VAL A 135 32.74 -3.08 14.05
C VAL A 135 33.74 -2.79 15.16
N GLU A 136 33.70 -1.61 15.78
CA GLU A 136 34.55 -1.24 16.90
C GLU A 136 34.41 -2.20 18.09
N GLN A 137 33.17 -2.54 18.44
CA GLN A 137 32.89 -3.53 19.50
C GLN A 137 33.51 -4.89 19.18
N ARG A 138 33.43 -5.33 17.92
CA ARG A 138 34.04 -6.59 17.46
C ARG A 138 35.56 -6.54 17.46
N ASP A 139 36.15 -5.41 17.07
CA ASP A 139 37.60 -5.23 17.09
C ASP A 139 38.16 -5.30 18.50
N ILE A 140 37.50 -4.68 19.48
CA ILE A 140 37.86 -4.78 20.90
C ILE A 140 37.74 -6.22 21.39
N ALA A 141 36.68 -6.93 21.07
CA ALA A 141 36.50 -8.32 21.45
C ALA A 141 37.59 -9.24 20.79
N ASN A 142 37.92 -8.99 19.53
CA ASN A 142 38.96 -9.74 18.82
C ASN A 142 40.38 -9.57 19.42
N GLN A 143 40.68 -8.41 20.07
CA GLN A 143 41.95 -8.20 20.74
C GLN A 143 42.16 -9.15 21.93
N GLN A 144 41.03 -9.61 22.55
CA GLN A 144 41.06 -10.54 23.68
C GLN A 144 40.97 -12.01 23.26
N MET A 145 40.83 -12.30 21.97
CA MET A 145 40.70 -13.66 21.41
C MET A 145 42.00 -14.12 20.74
N ASP A 146 42.22 -15.45 20.76
CA ASP A 146 43.29 -16.06 19.98
C ASP A 146 43.13 -15.80 18.48
N GLN A 147 44.23 -15.66 17.78
CA GLN A 147 44.20 -15.34 16.33
C GLN A 147 43.36 -16.30 15.51
N ARG A 148 43.22 -17.57 15.92
CA ARG A 148 42.46 -18.60 15.22
C ARG A 148 40.94 -18.44 15.37
N ASP A 149 40.49 -17.78 16.44
CA ASP A 149 39.05 -17.63 16.78
C ASP A 149 38.50 -16.25 16.44
N ARG A 150 39.35 -15.39 15.89
CA ARG A 150 38.94 -14.02 15.51
C ARG A 150 37.97 -14.06 14.35
N VAL A 151 36.92 -13.26 14.49
CA VAL A 151 35.93 -13.01 13.43
C VAL A 151 35.99 -11.53 13.08
N GLU A 152 36.54 -11.25 11.92
CA GLU A 152 36.68 -9.89 11.43
C GLU A 152 35.36 -9.43 10.78
N VAL A 153 34.89 -8.24 11.16
CA VAL A 153 33.74 -7.61 10.57
C VAL A 153 34.18 -6.31 9.90
N ARG A 154 33.85 -6.16 8.64
CA ARG A 154 34.19 -4.97 7.84
C ARG A 154 33.00 -4.36 7.19
N ILE A 155 32.98 -3.03 7.07
CA ILE A 155 31.97 -2.34 6.26
C ILE A 155 32.31 -2.55 4.79
N LEU A 156 31.46 -3.32 4.10
CA LEU A 156 31.59 -3.58 2.66
C LEU A 156 31.03 -2.43 1.84
N ARG A 157 29.92 -1.86 2.28
CA ARG A 157 29.27 -0.72 1.65
C ARG A 157 28.75 0.24 2.71
N ASN A 158 29.18 1.49 2.61
CA ASN A 158 28.71 2.56 3.48
C ASN A 158 27.26 2.96 3.19
N ALA A 159 26.60 3.52 4.20
CA ALA A 159 25.29 4.10 4.06
C ALA A 159 25.29 5.24 3.05
N ARG A 160 24.23 5.29 2.23
CA ARG A 160 23.95 6.42 1.35
C ARG A 160 22.78 7.21 1.94
N ASP A 161 22.53 8.39 1.41
CA ASP A 161 21.34 9.15 1.80
C ASP A 161 20.10 8.29 1.58
N GLY A 162 19.18 8.35 2.56
CA GLY A 162 18.03 7.47 2.58
C GLY A 162 17.13 7.63 1.36
N ASP A 163 16.81 6.53 0.71
CA ASP A 163 15.81 6.51 -0.35
C ASP A 163 14.41 6.52 0.26
N ARG A 164 13.46 7.20 -0.40
CA ARG A 164 12.08 7.25 0.04
C ARG A 164 11.46 5.85 -0.03
N PHE A 165 11.18 5.27 1.15
CA PHE A 165 10.62 3.93 1.29
C PHE A 165 9.10 3.95 1.46
N LYS A 166 8.55 4.91 2.16
CA LYS A 166 7.10 5.11 2.38
C LYS A 166 6.71 6.53 2.02
N PRO A 167 5.47 6.77 1.61
CA PRO A 167 4.46 5.78 1.24
C PRO A 167 4.70 5.18 -0.14
N GLN A 168 4.33 3.92 -0.30
CA GLN A 168 4.29 3.24 -1.61
C GLN A 168 2.98 3.59 -2.33
N THR A 169 2.85 4.84 -2.76
CA THR A 169 1.60 5.38 -3.30
C THR A 169 1.05 4.55 -4.47
N ARG A 170 1.93 4.04 -5.35
CA ARG A 170 1.51 3.19 -6.48
C ARG A 170 0.83 1.91 -6.01
N THR A 171 1.46 1.20 -5.08
CA THR A 171 0.93 -0.06 -4.51
C THR A 171 -0.37 0.20 -3.75
N ASN A 172 -0.43 1.27 -2.94
CA ASN A 172 -1.62 1.63 -2.17
C ASN A 172 -2.79 2.00 -3.09
N THR A 173 -2.53 2.71 -4.19
CA THR A 173 -3.55 3.06 -5.20
C THR A 173 -4.08 1.82 -5.91
N LEU A 174 -3.20 0.89 -6.32
CA LEU A 174 -3.61 -0.37 -6.94
C LEU A 174 -4.41 -1.25 -5.97
N ALA A 175 -4.01 -1.31 -4.70
CA ALA A 175 -4.78 -2.01 -3.67
C ALA A 175 -6.17 -1.37 -3.49
N GLY A 176 -6.23 -0.04 -3.44
CA GLY A 176 -7.50 0.69 -3.39
C GLY A 176 -8.40 0.42 -4.59
N LEU A 177 -7.83 0.35 -5.80
CA LEU A 177 -8.55 -0.01 -7.03
C LEU A 177 -9.15 -1.42 -6.93
N ALA A 178 -8.35 -2.40 -6.48
CA ALA A 178 -8.80 -3.79 -6.35
C ALA A 178 -9.93 -3.92 -5.32
N VAL A 179 -9.77 -3.31 -4.15
CA VAL A 179 -10.80 -3.29 -3.10
C VAL A 179 -12.06 -2.58 -3.60
N GLY A 180 -11.91 -1.43 -4.28
CA GLY A 180 -13.01 -0.69 -4.87
C GLY A 180 -13.77 -1.50 -5.93
N ALA A 181 -13.06 -2.27 -6.76
CA ALA A 181 -13.68 -3.15 -7.75
C ALA A 181 -14.50 -4.27 -7.08
N LEU A 182 -13.99 -4.88 -6.01
CA LEU A 182 -14.72 -5.88 -5.23
C LEU A 182 -15.97 -5.29 -4.56
N LEU A 183 -15.84 -4.10 -3.97
CA LEU A 183 -16.98 -3.40 -3.38
C LEU A 183 -18.02 -3.00 -4.44
N GLY A 184 -17.56 -2.50 -5.59
CA GLY A 184 -18.42 -2.20 -6.73
C GLY A 184 -19.20 -3.42 -7.23
N LEU A 185 -18.54 -4.58 -7.28
CA LEU A 185 -19.17 -5.85 -7.62
C LEU A 185 -20.26 -6.21 -6.60
N LEU A 186 -19.97 -6.12 -5.30
CA LEU A 186 -20.94 -6.36 -4.24
C LEU A 186 -22.15 -5.41 -4.35
N VAL A 187 -21.92 -4.13 -4.61
CA VAL A 187 -22.99 -3.15 -4.82
C VAL A 187 -23.86 -3.52 -6.02
N VAL A 188 -23.26 -3.92 -7.14
CA VAL A 188 -24.01 -4.35 -8.33
C VAL A 188 -24.84 -5.59 -8.03
N PHE A 189 -24.30 -6.58 -7.32
CA PHE A 189 -25.06 -7.77 -6.90
C PHE A 189 -26.21 -7.41 -5.94
N ALA A 190 -25.97 -6.52 -4.97
CA ALA A 190 -27.02 -6.06 -4.06
C ALA A 190 -28.16 -5.32 -4.79
N LEU A 191 -27.80 -4.46 -5.74
CA LEU A 191 -28.78 -3.76 -6.59
C LEU A 191 -29.57 -4.71 -7.48
N GLU A 192 -28.93 -5.76 -7.99
CA GLU A 192 -29.62 -6.77 -8.81
C GLU A 192 -30.56 -7.61 -7.95
N TYR A 193 -30.09 -8.05 -6.78
CA TYR A 193 -30.93 -8.77 -5.82
C TYR A 193 -32.17 -7.94 -5.40
N ALA A 194 -31.99 -6.68 -5.07
CA ALA A 194 -33.09 -5.77 -4.76
C ALA A 194 -34.03 -5.52 -5.95
N SER A 195 -33.52 -5.61 -7.17
CA SER A 195 -34.32 -5.44 -8.40
C SER A 195 -35.02 -6.72 -8.83
N ALA A 196 -34.56 -7.89 -8.40
CA ALA A 196 -35.12 -9.20 -8.79
C ALA A 196 -36.54 -9.46 -8.28
N GLY A 197 -36.96 -8.71 -7.25
CA GLY A 197 -38.35 -8.78 -6.75
C GLY A 197 -39.37 -7.85 -7.46
N THR A 198 -38.92 -7.06 -8.45
CA THR A 198 -39.79 -6.09 -9.12
C THR A 198 -40.17 -6.60 -10.51
N ILE A 199 -41.40 -7.06 -10.65
CA ILE A 199 -42.02 -7.46 -11.93
C ILE A 199 -42.12 -6.21 -12.80
N ARG A 200 -41.40 -6.13 -13.93
CA ARG A 200 -41.35 -4.96 -14.82
C ARG A 200 -41.82 -5.25 -16.23
N THR A 201 -41.92 -6.51 -16.60
CA THR A 201 -42.29 -6.89 -17.97
C THR A 201 -43.42 -7.90 -17.99
N ALA A 202 -44.21 -7.91 -19.07
CA ALA A 202 -45.26 -8.90 -19.27
C ALA A 202 -44.75 -10.34 -19.23
N SER A 203 -43.54 -10.57 -19.74
CA SER A 203 -42.87 -11.86 -19.68
C SER A 203 -42.50 -12.30 -18.26
N ASP A 204 -42.28 -11.37 -17.33
CA ASP A 204 -42.01 -11.70 -15.93
C ASP A 204 -43.29 -12.21 -15.26
N ILE A 205 -44.46 -11.63 -15.64
CA ILE A 205 -45.77 -12.03 -15.14
C ILE A 205 -46.10 -13.45 -15.63
N GLU A 206 -45.92 -13.71 -16.90
CA GLU A 206 -46.17 -15.05 -17.49
C GLU A 206 -45.33 -16.14 -16.84
N ARG A 207 -44.07 -15.81 -16.53
CA ARG A 207 -43.12 -16.75 -15.90
C ARG A 207 -43.41 -17.01 -14.41
N TYR A 208 -43.98 -16.00 -13.70
CA TYR A 208 -44.27 -16.12 -12.27
C TYR A 208 -45.66 -16.71 -11.99
N ILE A 209 -46.66 -16.39 -12.85
CA ILE A 209 -48.06 -16.80 -12.67
C ILE A 209 -48.41 -18.01 -13.53
N GLY A 210 -47.61 -18.32 -14.56
CA GLY A 210 -47.87 -19.46 -15.48
C GLY A 210 -49.12 -19.27 -16.38
N ALA A 211 -49.61 -18.02 -16.49
CA ALA A 211 -50.78 -17.69 -17.34
C ALA A 211 -50.38 -16.62 -18.39
N PRO A 212 -50.84 -16.77 -19.63
CA PRO A 212 -50.55 -15.78 -20.70
C PRO A 212 -51.13 -14.40 -20.37
N VAL A 213 -50.35 -13.34 -20.62
CA VAL A 213 -50.81 -11.96 -20.45
C VAL A 213 -51.76 -11.61 -21.60
N LEU A 214 -53.05 -11.40 -21.29
CA LEU A 214 -54.10 -11.15 -22.27
C LEU A 214 -54.13 -9.71 -22.82
N GLY A 215 -53.40 -8.78 -22.18
CA GLY A 215 -53.30 -7.41 -22.65
C GLY A 215 -52.52 -6.49 -21.68
N MET A 216 -51.94 -5.44 -22.22
CA MET A 216 -51.33 -4.36 -21.42
C MET A 216 -52.21 -3.09 -21.57
N ILE A 217 -52.48 -2.44 -20.46
CA ILE A 217 -53.09 -1.12 -20.46
C ILE A 217 -51.95 -0.12 -20.66
N PRO A 218 -51.88 0.61 -21.79
CA PRO A 218 -50.86 1.63 -21.98
C PRO A 218 -51.01 2.71 -20.91
N PRO A 219 -49.90 3.32 -20.47
CA PRO A 219 -49.99 4.46 -19.58
C PRO A 219 -50.84 5.55 -20.25
N ALA A 220 -51.78 6.11 -19.50
CA ALA A 220 -52.60 7.19 -20.01
C ALA A 220 -51.69 8.35 -20.45
N GLU A 221 -51.60 8.59 -21.75
CA GLU A 221 -51.05 9.82 -22.31
C GLU A 221 -51.95 10.97 -21.91
N GLY A 222 -51.69 11.55 -20.76
CA GLY A 222 -52.53 12.62 -20.31
C GLY A 222 -52.05 13.30 -19.05
N ALA A 223 -51.17 14.18 -19.20
CA ALA A 223 -51.04 15.48 -18.54
C ALA A 223 -49.71 16.13 -18.90
N SER A 224 -49.53 16.43 -20.16
CA SER A 224 -48.66 17.56 -20.45
C SER A 224 -49.31 18.78 -19.79
N PRO A 225 -48.61 19.54 -18.92
CA PRO A 225 -49.16 20.81 -18.44
C PRO A 225 -49.34 21.71 -19.65
N ARG A 226 -50.62 21.91 -20.01
CA ARG A 226 -51.07 22.83 -21.04
C ARG A 226 -50.46 24.19 -20.69
N ARG A 227 -49.42 24.58 -21.40
CA ARG A 227 -48.95 25.97 -21.40
C ARG A 227 -50.16 26.83 -21.77
N GLN A 228 -50.72 27.53 -20.79
CA GLN A 228 -51.64 28.62 -21.00
C GLN A 228 -50.89 29.68 -21.82
N ALA A 229 -51.14 29.69 -23.11
CA ALA A 229 -50.85 30.81 -23.96
C ALA A 229 -51.73 31.95 -23.47
N ALA A 230 -51.12 32.82 -22.66
CA ALA A 230 -51.73 34.10 -22.33
C ALA A 230 -51.99 34.86 -23.62
N GLY A 231 -53.24 35.25 -23.81
CA GLY A 231 -53.73 35.92 -24.97
C GLY A 231 -52.98 37.21 -25.26
N GLN A 232 -52.52 37.31 -26.45
CA GLN A 232 -52.23 38.61 -27.04
C GLN A 232 -53.52 39.14 -27.61
N GLY A 233 -54.06 40.14 -26.88
CA GLY A 233 -55.13 40.98 -27.35
C GLY A 233 -54.74 41.67 -28.64
N ARG A 234 -55.57 41.46 -29.63
CA ARG A 234 -55.70 42.25 -30.84
C ARG A 234 -56.22 43.62 -30.46
N GLU A 235 -55.49 44.64 -30.52
CA GLU A 235 -55.98 45.97 -30.73
C GLU A 235 -55.66 46.43 -32.16
N SER A 236 -56.72 46.43 -32.89
CA SER A 236 -56.92 47.13 -34.15
C SER A 236 -57.06 48.63 -33.87
N GLY A 237 -56.25 49.43 -34.40
CA GLY A 237 -56.32 50.88 -34.39
C GLY A 237 -55.94 51.45 -35.73
N ALA A 238 -56.93 51.73 -36.52
CA ALA A 238 -56.87 52.38 -37.82
C ALA A 238 -56.62 53.89 -37.72
N ARG A 239 -56.17 54.40 -38.86
CA ARG A 239 -56.24 55.87 -39.34
C ARG A 239 -54.88 56.54 -39.31
N ALA A 240 -54.49 57.34 -40.27
CA ALA A 240 -55.00 57.80 -41.55
C ALA A 240 -53.90 58.77 -42.05
N THR A 241 -53.83 58.82 -43.35
CA THR A 241 -53.10 59.84 -44.17
C THR A 241 -53.52 61.30 -43.80
N PRO A 242 -52.82 62.37 -44.26
CA PRO A 242 -52.42 62.53 -45.69
C PRO A 242 -50.86 62.56 -45.88
#